data_c9762e138edf2950175523add2bc61cf
#
_entry.id   c9762e138edf2950175523add2bc61cf
#
_cell.length_a   1.000
_cell.length_b   1.000
_cell.length_c   1.000
_cell.angle_alpha   90.00
_cell.angle_beta   90.00
_cell.angle_gamma   90.00
#
_symmetry.space_group_name_H-M   'P 1'
#
loop_
_entity.id
_entity.type
_entity.pdbx_description
1 polymer ?
#
loop_
_entity_poly.entity_id
_entity_poly.type
_entity_poly.pdbx_seq_one_letter_code
_entity_poly.pdbx_strand_id
1 'polypeptide(L)'
;MTVQRAITSVRMQVAFAEERGLPVAACLQGSGIDPDMLGQADCTIDAEQELTVVRNLCRGLGNEAELGLAMGQRYHLSSYGVWGFALLSSPTFRQAVELGLRYLDLTFAFLDISLQEQGDDAILILDDSRVPEEVREYLLARDASAVMMIQEELFAGRIPLSSLCLLYTSPSPRD
;
A
#
# COMPACT_ATOMS: atom_id res chain seq x y z
N MET A 1 -21.00 2.43 -0.37
CA MET A 1 -20.33 3.63 -0.91
C MET A 1 -18.97 3.18 -1.40
N THR A 2 -18.66 3.39 -2.66
CA THR A 2 -17.34 3.05 -3.23
C THR A 2 -16.32 4.03 -2.66
N VAL A 3 -15.22 3.52 -2.12
CA VAL A 3 -14.14 4.37 -1.58
C VAL A 3 -13.39 4.99 -2.76
N GLN A 4 -13.46 6.32 -2.86
CA GLN A 4 -12.74 7.08 -3.87
C GLN A 4 -11.30 7.30 -3.43
N ARG A 5 -10.33 7.10 -4.33
CA ARG A 5 -8.89 7.22 -4.10
C ARG A 5 -8.24 8.12 -5.14
N ALA A 6 -7.15 8.77 -4.78
CA ALA A 6 -6.34 9.46 -5.77
C ALA A 6 -5.68 8.45 -6.73
N ILE A 7 -5.64 8.79 -8.01
CA ILE A 7 -5.01 7.95 -9.05
C ILE A 7 -3.49 7.79 -8.88
N THR A 8 -2.90 8.52 -7.95
CA THR A 8 -1.44 8.54 -7.73
C THR A 8 -0.85 7.16 -7.56
N SER A 9 -1.48 6.27 -6.77
CA SER A 9 -1.00 4.90 -6.57
C SER A 9 -0.98 4.11 -7.89
N VAL A 10 -2.06 4.20 -8.69
CA VAL A 10 -2.11 3.54 -10.00
C VAL A 10 -1.02 4.05 -10.92
N ARG A 11 -0.81 5.37 -10.99
CA ARG A 11 0.26 5.97 -11.79
C ARG A 11 1.63 5.41 -11.42
N MET A 12 1.92 5.32 -10.13
CA MET A 12 3.17 4.77 -9.62
C MET A 12 3.33 3.29 -9.96
N GLN A 13 2.27 2.50 -9.82
CA GLN A 13 2.26 1.07 -10.13
C GLN A 13 2.43 0.82 -11.64
N VAL A 14 1.78 1.61 -12.48
CA VAL A 14 1.93 1.52 -13.95
C VAL A 14 3.35 1.86 -14.37
N ALA A 15 3.93 2.95 -13.87
CA ALA A 15 5.33 3.31 -14.15
C ALA A 15 6.30 2.21 -13.70
N PHE A 16 6.09 1.65 -12.52
CA PHE A 16 6.87 0.53 -12.00
C PHE A 16 6.78 -0.72 -12.90
N ALA A 17 5.61 -1.00 -13.45
CA ALA A 17 5.38 -2.13 -14.34
C ALA A 17 6.02 -1.91 -15.72
N GLU A 18 5.94 -0.69 -16.27
CA GLU A 18 6.60 -0.34 -17.54
C GLU A 18 8.11 -0.50 -17.48
N GLU A 19 8.76 -0.09 -16.38
CA GLU A 19 10.20 -0.30 -16.17
C GLU A 19 10.59 -1.80 -16.19
N ARG A 20 9.62 -2.70 -15.97
CA ARG A 20 9.78 -4.16 -16.00
C ARG A 20 9.25 -4.82 -17.26
N GLY A 21 8.88 -4.00 -18.27
CA GLY A 21 8.46 -4.46 -19.57
C GLY A 21 6.97 -4.80 -19.70
N LEU A 22 6.14 -4.50 -18.70
CA LEU A 22 4.69 -4.66 -18.82
C LEU A 22 4.07 -3.36 -19.38
N PRO A 23 3.46 -3.39 -20.58
CA PRO A 23 2.91 -2.18 -21.21
C PRO A 23 1.74 -1.58 -20.40
N VAL A 24 1.58 -0.24 -20.45
CA VAL A 24 0.47 0.50 -19.83
C VAL A 24 -0.88 -0.13 -20.14
N ALA A 25 -1.12 -0.45 -21.42
CA ALA A 25 -2.38 -1.06 -21.87
C ALA A 25 -2.67 -2.40 -21.15
N ALA A 26 -1.65 -3.20 -20.88
CA ALA A 26 -1.80 -4.45 -20.13
C ALA A 26 -2.10 -4.19 -18.64
N CYS A 27 -1.44 -3.19 -18.04
CA CYS A 27 -1.71 -2.80 -16.65
C CYS A 27 -3.16 -2.31 -16.47
N LEU A 28 -3.67 -1.52 -17.40
CA LEU A 28 -4.99 -0.90 -17.31
C LEU A 28 -6.13 -1.79 -17.85
N GLN A 29 -5.83 -2.93 -18.42
CA GLN A 29 -6.83 -3.80 -19.05
C GLN A 29 -7.99 -4.12 -18.09
N GLY A 30 -9.23 -3.79 -18.50
CA GLY A 30 -10.43 -4.09 -17.73
C GLY A 30 -10.64 -3.26 -16.45
N SER A 31 -9.76 -2.30 -16.14
CA SER A 31 -9.89 -1.45 -14.96
C SER A 31 -10.88 -0.29 -15.14
N GLY A 32 -11.24 0.04 -16.39
CA GLY A 32 -12.04 1.23 -16.70
C GLY A 32 -11.28 2.55 -16.51
N ILE A 33 -9.94 2.49 -16.33
CA ILE A 33 -9.08 3.68 -16.26
C ILE A 33 -8.56 3.99 -17.66
N ASP A 34 -8.84 5.20 -18.13
CA ASP A 34 -8.29 5.70 -19.38
C ASP A 34 -6.81 6.08 -19.19
N PRO A 35 -5.88 5.72 -20.10
CA PRO A 35 -4.48 6.12 -20.03
C PRO A 35 -4.27 7.63 -19.83
N ASP A 36 -5.13 8.47 -20.41
CA ASP A 36 -5.05 9.93 -20.26
C ASP A 36 -5.28 10.40 -18.82
N MET A 37 -6.01 9.61 -18.01
CA MET A 37 -6.22 9.91 -16.59
C MET A 37 -4.92 9.85 -15.79
N LEU A 38 -3.94 9.05 -16.21
CA LEU A 38 -2.64 8.94 -15.52
C LEU A 38 -1.89 10.27 -15.50
N GLY A 39 -2.13 11.17 -16.46
CA GLY A 39 -1.53 12.51 -16.51
C GLY A 39 -2.24 13.56 -15.65
N GLN A 40 -3.42 13.25 -15.11
CA GLN A 40 -4.26 14.21 -14.38
C GLN A 40 -4.00 14.13 -12.88
N ALA A 41 -3.56 15.24 -12.27
CA ALA A 41 -3.16 15.28 -10.86
C ALA A 41 -4.33 15.04 -9.88
N ASP A 42 -5.52 15.58 -10.22
CA ASP A 42 -6.69 15.57 -9.34
C ASP A 42 -7.71 14.47 -9.68
N CYS A 43 -7.28 13.48 -10.49
CA CYS A 43 -8.15 12.39 -10.87
C CYS A 43 -8.34 11.40 -9.71
N THR A 44 -9.58 10.99 -9.50
CA THR A 44 -9.95 9.96 -8.53
C THR A 44 -10.47 8.72 -9.22
N ILE A 45 -10.25 7.58 -8.59
CA ILE A 45 -10.66 6.26 -9.05
C ILE A 45 -11.31 5.48 -7.89
N ASP A 46 -12.01 4.42 -8.23
CA ASP A 46 -12.51 3.48 -7.24
C ASP A 46 -11.42 2.49 -6.81
N ALA A 47 -11.51 2.01 -5.57
CA ALA A 47 -10.59 0.99 -5.05
C ALA A 47 -10.56 -0.29 -5.91
N GLU A 48 -11.70 -0.70 -6.49
CA GLU A 48 -11.78 -1.87 -7.37
C GLU A 48 -11.07 -1.64 -8.71
N GLN A 49 -11.06 -0.42 -9.23
CA GLN A 49 -10.26 -0.06 -10.41
C GLN A 49 -8.76 -0.23 -10.13
N GLU A 50 -8.28 0.27 -8.99
CA GLU A 50 -6.89 0.06 -8.56
C GLU A 50 -6.58 -1.42 -8.37
N LEU A 51 -7.48 -2.18 -7.72
CA LEU A 51 -7.30 -3.60 -7.49
C LEU A 51 -7.20 -4.40 -8.81
N THR A 52 -7.94 -3.98 -9.83
CA THR A 52 -7.82 -4.57 -11.17
C THR A 52 -6.46 -4.34 -11.78
N VAL A 53 -5.89 -3.14 -11.62
CA VAL A 53 -4.51 -2.83 -12.05
C VAL A 53 -3.51 -3.71 -11.31
N VAL A 54 -3.66 -3.88 -9.99
CA VAL A 54 -2.82 -4.78 -9.18
C VAL A 54 -2.89 -6.23 -9.69
N ARG A 55 -4.09 -6.75 -9.96
CA ARG A 55 -4.26 -8.09 -10.55
C ARG A 55 -3.53 -8.23 -11.88
N ASN A 56 -3.62 -7.24 -12.74
CA ASN A 56 -2.94 -7.27 -14.04
C ASN A 56 -1.41 -7.22 -13.87
N LEU A 57 -0.91 -6.42 -12.93
CA LEU A 57 0.50 -6.33 -12.62
C LEU A 57 1.03 -7.68 -12.12
N CYS A 58 0.36 -8.30 -11.15
CA CYS A 58 0.73 -9.61 -10.61
C CYS A 58 0.73 -10.70 -11.70
N ARG A 59 -0.29 -10.71 -12.57
CA ARG A 59 -0.37 -11.68 -13.68
C ARG A 59 0.74 -11.49 -14.72
N GLY A 60 1.12 -10.23 -15.00
CA GLY A 60 2.10 -9.92 -16.03
C GLY A 60 3.55 -10.08 -15.60
N LEU A 61 3.85 -9.85 -14.31
CA LEU A 61 5.23 -9.81 -13.80
C LEU A 61 5.62 -11.01 -12.92
N GLY A 62 4.66 -11.79 -12.42
CA GLY A 62 4.93 -13.02 -11.70
C GLY A 62 5.10 -12.83 -10.19
N ASN A 63 6.29 -12.94 -9.63
CA ASN A 63 6.54 -13.01 -8.20
C ASN A 63 5.89 -11.87 -7.39
N GLU A 64 4.87 -12.20 -6.64
CA GLU A 64 3.98 -11.24 -6.01
C GLU A 64 4.59 -10.55 -4.79
N ALA A 65 5.26 -11.30 -3.90
CA ALA A 65 5.86 -10.74 -2.70
C ALA A 65 7.05 -9.82 -3.01
N GLU A 66 7.96 -10.26 -3.88
CA GLU A 66 9.13 -9.47 -4.27
C GLU A 66 8.71 -8.18 -4.98
N LEU A 67 7.71 -8.25 -5.86
CA LEU A 67 7.14 -7.09 -6.52
C LEU A 67 6.50 -6.13 -5.51
N GLY A 68 5.77 -6.67 -4.54
CA GLY A 68 5.15 -5.88 -3.48
C GLY A 68 6.19 -5.11 -2.67
N LEU A 69 7.25 -5.77 -2.21
CA LEU A 69 8.34 -5.12 -1.48
C LEU A 69 9.00 -4.00 -2.30
N ALA A 70 9.33 -4.27 -3.56
CA ALA A 70 9.97 -3.30 -4.44
C ALA A 70 9.04 -2.11 -4.76
N MET A 71 7.73 -2.36 -4.91
CA MET A 71 6.75 -1.30 -5.11
C MET A 71 6.55 -0.46 -3.86
N GLY A 72 6.48 -1.08 -2.69
CA GLY A 72 6.28 -0.40 -1.40
C GLY A 72 7.39 0.62 -1.10
N GLN A 73 8.62 0.35 -1.51
CA GLN A 73 9.76 1.27 -1.37
C GLN A 73 9.60 2.56 -2.19
N ARG A 74 8.66 2.64 -3.12
CA ARG A 74 8.39 3.85 -3.91
C ARG A 74 7.36 4.78 -3.28
N TYR A 75 6.69 4.33 -2.22
CA TYR A 75 5.70 5.15 -1.52
C TYR A 75 6.38 6.03 -0.47
N HIS A 76 6.65 7.27 -0.87
CA HIS A 76 7.19 8.32 0.01
C HIS A 76 6.05 9.15 0.62
N LEU A 77 6.31 9.83 1.74
CA LEU A 77 5.32 10.72 2.36
C LEU A 77 4.73 11.75 1.38
N SER A 78 5.53 12.23 0.44
CA SER A 78 5.10 13.14 -0.62
C SER A 78 4.05 12.55 -1.55
N SER A 79 4.00 11.21 -1.69
CA SER A 79 3.01 10.52 -2.53
C SER A 79 1.60 10.56 -1.95
N TYR A 80 1.49 10.79 -0.64
CA TYR A 80 0.21 10.77 0.10
C TYR A 80 -0.44 12.15 0.25
N GLY A 81 0.12 13.18 -0.41
CA GLY A 81 -0.45 14.52 -0.41
C GLY A 81 -0.68 15.08 1.00
N VAL A 82 -1.91 15.53 1.28
CA VAL A 82 -2.27 16.16 2.55
C VAL A 82 -2.07 15.25 3.77
N TRP A 83 -2.28 13.95 3.61
CA TRP A 83 -2.05 12.99 4.69
C TRP A 83 -0.56 12.93 5.07
N GLY A 84 0.33 12.79 4.09
CA GLY A 84 1.79 12.78 4.34
C GLY A 84 2.28 14.08 4.96
N PHE A 85 1.77 15.23 4.48
CA PHE A 85 2.09 16.53 5.06
C PHE A 85 1.63 16.66 6.52
N ALA A 86 0.46 16.15 6.86
CA ALA A 86 -0.07 16.15 8.22
C ALA A 86 0.80 15.32 9.17
N LEU A 87 1.32 14.17 8.72
CA LEU A 87 2.25 13.35 9.50
C LEU A 87 3.56 14.11 9.76
N LEU A 88 4.15 14.71 8.74
CA LEU A 88 5.37 15.50 8.84
C LEU A 88 5.22 16.71 9.78
N SER A 89 4.02 17.28 9.88
CA SER A 89 3.70 18.42 10.72
C SER A 89 3.36 18.05 12.16
N SER A 90 3.30 16.75 12.47
CA SER A 90 2.95 16.28 13.81
C SER A 90 4.08 16.54 14.80
N PRO A 91 3.78 17.06 16.02
CA PRO A 91 4.80 17.44 17.00
C PRO A 91 5.62 16.25 17.54
N THR A 92 5.04 15.05 17.53
CA THR A 92 5.68 13.84 18.02
C THR A 92 5.37 12.66 17.10
N PHE A 93 6.23 11.65 17.15
CA PHE A 93 5.99 10.42 16.39
C PHE A 93 4.68 9.73 16.78
N ARG A 94 4.40 9.60 18.07
CA ARG A 94 3.16 9.02 18.54
C ARG A 94 1.95 9.70 17.90
N GLN A 95 1.92 11.02 17.89
CA GLN A 95 0.83 11.79 17.26
C GLN A 95 0.78 11.58 15.75
N ALA A 96 1.93 11.48 15.07
CA ALA A 96 1.98 11.15 13.65
C ALA A 96 1.35 9.78 13.38
N VAL A 97 1.71 8.74 14.15
CA VAL A 97 1.17 7.39 14.00
C VAL A 97 -0.35 7.36 14.29
N GLU A 98 -0.78 7.98 15.38
CA GLU A 98 -2.21 8.06 15.74
C GLU A 98 -3.03 8.76 14.65
N LEU A 99 -2.49 9.87 14.10
CA LEU A 99 -3.11 10.59 13.00
C LEU A 99 -3.16 9.73 11.72
N GLY A 100 -2.05 9.09 11.40
CA GLY A 100 -1.92 8.24 10.22
C GLY A 100 -2.91 7.08 10.23
N LEU A 101 -3.03 6.39 11.35
CA LEU A 101 -3.97 5.28 11.52
C LEU A 101 -5.44 5.75 11.54
N ARG A 102 -5.72 6.90 12.15
CA ARG A 102 -7.07 7.47 12.18
C ARG A 102 -7.61 7.80 10.79
N TYR A 103 -6.75 8.24 9.89
CA TYR A 103 -7.10 8.65 8.54
C TYR A 103 -6.49 7.73 7.48
N LEU A 104 -6.38 6.44 7.79
CA LEU A 104 -5.83 5.43 6.87
C LEU A 104 -6.57 5.37 5.54
N ASP A 105 -7.87 5.65 5.55
CA ASP A 105 -8.72 5.70 4.34
C ASP A 105 -8.28 6.75 3.31
N LEU A 106 -7.47 7.73 3.70
CA LEU A 106 -6.86 8.70 2.79
C LEU A 106 -5.60 8.18 2.10
N THR A 107 -5.16 6.98 2.44
CA THR A 107 -3.96 6.33 1.89
C THR A 107 -4.30 5.38 0.76
N PHE A 108 -3.28 4.68 0.28
CA PHE A 108 -3.41 3.65 -0.75
C PHE A 108 -3.46 2.23 -0.16
N ALA A 109 -3.48 2.10 1.17
CA ALA A 109 -3.51 0.81 1.83
C ALA A 109 -4.80 0.03 1.49
N PHE A 110 -4.65 -1.28 1.30
CA PHE A 110 -5.76 -2.21 1.19
C PHE A 110 -5.92 -3.08 2.44
N LEU A 111 -4.90 -3.09 3.29
CA LEU A 111 -4.91 -3.79 4.56
C LEU A 111 -5.53 -2.92 5.65
N ASP A 112 -6.16 -3.57 6.61
CA ASP A 112 -6.48 -2.93 7.89
C ASP A 112 -5.20 -2.87 8.73
N ILE A 113 -4.81 -1.67 9.14
CA ILE A 113 -3.58 -1.45 9.91
C ILE A 113 -3.95 -0.90 11.28
N SER A 114 -3.45 -1.55 12.32
CA SER A 114 -3.66 -1.14 13.70
C SER A 114 -2.38 -1.19 14.52
N LEU A 115 -2.34 -0.44 15.61
CA LEU A 115 -1.22 -0.40 16.54
C LEU A 115 -1.69 -0.90 17.91
N GLN A 116 -0.90 -1.78 18.51
CA GLN A 116 -1.05 -2.21 19.89
C GLN A 116 0.23 -1.89 20.66
N GLU A 117 0.08 -1.49 21.93
CA GLU A 117 1.19 -1.26 22.83
C GLU A 117 1.23 -2.40 23.87
N GLN A 118 2.40 -3.00 24.03
CA GLN A 118 2.60 -4.07 25.01
C GLN A 118 3.93 -3.84 25.76
N GLY A 119 3.85 -3.29 26.96
CA GLY A 119 5.03 -2.87 27.71
C GLY A 119 5.79 -1.76 26.99
N ASP A 120 7.06 -2.00 26.67
CA ASP A 120 7.90 -1.06 25.94
C ASP A 120 7.86 -1.26 24.41
N ASP A 121 7.10 -2.25 23.95
CA ASP A 121 6.99 -2.58 22.53
C ASP A 121 5.74 -1.95 21.90
N ALA A 122 5.89 -1.53 20.64
CA ALA A 122 4.79 -1.15 19.76
C ALA A 122 4.65 -2.21 18.67
N ILE A 123 3.46 -2.81 18.60
CA ILE A 123 3.14 -3.90 17.66
C ILE A 123 2.23 -3.34 16.57
N LEU A 124 2.74 -3.25 15.34
CA LEU A 124 1.94 -2.90 14.18
C LEU A 124 1.35 -4.17 13.58
N ILE A 125 0.03 -4.21 13.46
CA ILE A 125 -0.72 -5.35 12.90
C ILE A 125 -1.23 -4.94 11.53
N LEU A 126 -0.88 -5.73 10.53
CA LEU A 126 -1.38 -5.62 9.16
C LEU A 126 -2.32 -6.80 8.92
N ASP A 127 -3.62 -6.52 8.82
CA ASP A 127 -4.66 -7.53 8.60
C ASP A 127 -5.07 -7.54 7.12
N ASP A 128 -4.78 -8.65 6.45
CA ASP A 128 -5.07 -8.89 5.05
C ASP A 128 -6.34 -9.72 4.80
N SER A 129 -7.13 -9.98 5.84
CA SER A 129 -8.29 -10.88 5.79
C SER A 129 -9.35 -10.46 4.75
N ARG A 130 -9.43 -9.16 4.43
CA ARG A 130 -10.35 -8.60 3.42
C ARG A 130 -9.74 -8.48 2.02
N VAL A 131 -8.45 -8.76 1.88
CA VAL A 131 -7.76 -8.67 0.60
C VAL A 131 -8.01 -9.94 -0.22
N PRO A 132 -8.37 -9.85 -1.51
CA PRO A 132 -8.53 -11.00 -2.39
C PRO A 132 -7.26 -11.87 -2.43
N GLU A 133 -7.43 -13.18 -2.37
CA GLU A 133 -6.33 -14.14 -2.26
C GLU A 133 -5.30 -13.99 -3.39
N GLU A 134 -5.77 -13.73 -4.62
CA GLU A 134 -4.94 -13.65 -5.81
C GLU A 134 -3.95 -12.46 -5.84
N VAL A 135 -4.10 -11.49 -4.94
CA VAL A 135 -3.21 -10.30 -4.83
C VAL A 135 -2.72 -10.06 -3.41
N ARG A 136 -3.08 -10.94 -2.49
CA ARG A 136 -2.84 -10.78 -1.05
C ARG A 136 -1.37 -10.65 -0.73
N GLU A 137 -0.55 -11.53 -1.27
CA GLU A 137 0.89 -11.57 -1.02
C GLU A 137 1.57 -10.28 -1.51
N TYR A 138 1.21 -9.82 -2.70
CA TYR A 138 1.70 -8.54 -3.23
C TYR A 138 1.29 -7.35 -2.36
N LEU A 139 0.01 -7.25 -2.01
CA LEU A 139 -0.50 -6.11 -1.24
C LEU A 139 0.04 -6.09 0.20
N LEU A 140 0.15 -7.26 0.84
CA LEU A 140 0.76 -7.37 2.16
C LEU A 140 2.22 -6.89 2.14
N ALA A 141 3.01 -7.38 1.18
CA ALA A 141 4.41 -6.99 1.03
C ALA A 141 4.56 -5.50 0.67
N ARG A 142 3.70 -4.98 -0.23
CA ARG A 142 3.67 -3.57 -0.62
C ARG A 142 3.37 -2.65 0.55
N ASP A 143 2.30 -2.93 1.29
CA ASP A 143 1.86 -2.07 2.38
C ASP A 143 2.83 -2.12 3.57
N ALA A 144 3.36 -3.30 3.90
CA ALA A 144 4.41 -3.45 4.91
C ALA A 144 5.67 -2.64 4.54
N SER A 145 6.14 -2.74 3.30
CA SER A 145 7.30 -1.99 2.82
C SER A 145 7.03 -0.48 2.80
N ALA A 146 5.83 -0.04 2.39
CA ALA A 146 5.44 1.36 2.41
C ALA A 146 5.42 1.95 3.83
N VAL A 147 4.92 1.20 4.82
CA VAL A 147 4.96 1.60 6.24
C VAL A 147 6.40 1.80 6.70
N MET A 148 7.32 0.92 6.34
CA MET A 148 8.74 1.06 6.69
C MET A 148 9.36 2.30 6.06
N MET A 149 9.04 2.61 4.80
CA MET A 149 9.50 3.84 4.13
C MET A 149 8.97 5.10 4.81
N ILE A 150 7.67 5.13 5.14
CA ILE A 150 7.05 6.25 5.87
C ILE A 150 7.72 6.45 7.23
N GLN A 151 7.98 5.36 7.96
CA GLN A 151 8.68 5.42 9.24
C GLN A 151 10.08 6.01 9.11
N GLU A 152 10.86 5.58 8.11
CA GLU A 152 12.22 6.10 7.87
C GLU A 152 12.22 7.60 7.55
N GLU A 153 11.21 8.09 6.84
CA GLU A 153 11.07 9.50 6.48
C GLU A 153 10.57 10.38 7.64
N LEU A 154 9.75 9.83 8.52
CA LEU A 154 9.26 10.54 9.71
C LEU A 154 10.32 10.69 10.80
N PHE A 155 11.34 9.83 10.77
CA PHE A 155 12.40 9.84 11.76
C PHE A 155 13.76 10.08 11.12
N ALA A 156 14.56 10.92 11.76
CA ALA A 156 15.98 11.06 11.45
C ALA A 156 16.84 9.81 11.77
N GLY A 157 16.18 8.68 12.08
CA GLY A 157 16.82 7.40 12.37
C GLY A 157 15.83 6.25 12.27
N ARG A 158 16.31 5.09 11.84
CA ARG A 158 15.50 3.87 11.79
C ARG A 158 15.10 3.45 13.20
N ILE A 159 13.81 3.25 13.44
CA ILE A 159 13.36 2.46 14.57
C ILE A 159 13.61 1.00 14.18
N PRO A 160 14.48 0.27 14.90
CA PRO A 160 14.79 -1.10 14.54
C PRO A 160 13.54 -1.96 14.69
N LEU A 161 13.24 -2.74 13.66
CA LEU A 161 12.26 -3.81 13.76
C LEU A 161 12.84 -4.91 14.65
N SER A 162 12.24 -5.13 15.82
CA SER A 162 12.71 -6.14 16.78
C SER A 162 12.27 -7.54 16.36
N SER A 163 11.09 -7.68 15.76
CA SER A 163 10.57 -8.96 15.28
C SER A 163 9.55 -8.77 14.15
N LEU A 164 9.44 -9.76 13.28
CA LEU A 164 8.40 -9.88 12.26
C LEU A 164 7.73 -11.25 12.45
N CYS A 165 6.42 -11.27 12.59
CA CYS A 165 5.63 -12.50 12.70
C CYS A 165 4.62 -12.55 11.55
N LEU A 166 4.67 -13.62 10.74
CA LEU A 166 3.69 -13.91 9.71
C LEU A 166 2.73 -14.98 10.24
N LEU A 167 1.44 -14.62 10.39
CA LEU A 167 0.41 -15.54 10.83
C LEU A 167 -0.29 -16.08 9.57
N TYR A 168 0.12 -17.28 9.14
CA TYR A 168 -0.57 -18.01 8.07
C TYR A 168 -1.80 -18.70 8.66
N THR A 169 -2.99 -18.24 8.33
CA THR A 169 -4.20 -19.04 8.49
C THR A 169 -4.26 -20.03 7.32
N SER A 170 -3.71 -21.23 7.49
CA SER A 170 -3.97 -22.32 6.55
C SER A 170 -5.47 -22.54 6.47
N PRO A 171 -6.09 -22.58 5.28
CA PRO A 171 -7.45 -23.07 5.16
C PRO A 171 -7.48 -24.47 5.72
N SER A 172 -8.33 -24.69 6.74
CA SER A 172 -8.58 -26.05 7.27
C SER A 172 -8.99 -26.94 6.09
N PRO A 173 -8.36 -28.13 5.92
CA PRO A 173 -8.87 -29.08 4.94
C PRO A 173 -10.35 -29.29 5.24
N ARG A 174 -11.21 -28.95 4.30
CA ARG A 174 -12.62 -29.28 4.41
C ARG A 174 -12.74 -30.80 4.22
N ASP A 175 -13.18 -31.46 5.28
CA ASP A 175 -13.69 -32.85 5.23
C ASP A 175 -14.83 -32.97 4.24
#